data_bb859875b1647fb02f2a2f5a9b7a7441
#
_entry.id   bb859875b1647fb02f2a2f5a9b7a7441
#
_cell.length_a   1.000
_cell.length_b   1.000
_cell.length_c   1.000
_cell.angle_alpha   90.00
_cell.angle_beta   90.00
_cell.angle_gamma   90.00
#
_symmetry.space_group_name_H-M   'P 1'
#
loop_
_entity.id
_entity.type
_entity.pdbx_description
1 polymer ?
#
loop_
_entity_poly.entity_id
_entity_poly.type
_entity_poly.pdbx_seq_one_letter_code
_entity_poly.pdbx_strand_id
1 'polypeptide(L)'
;MATDQHTIAVFAPHLTLTVTIEKTTEDAPDDIHIHPGGQGFWVARMLRHLKESPLLCGPVGGESGGVLRNLIEQWGIDLRPVEVQESSPAVIQDRRSGDRSPIAEALAQTLARHELDDAYGSILDHALASQIVVITGQPNEIVPVDTYRRLGHDLSSADVRVVGDLHGRELDAYLEGGRLDLLKVSDEDLMKDGRLSGDDEESALAELHRLRSAGADNVVISRGAQPALAGIEDVTYRVTGPELEAVDFRGAGDSMTAGLSAALRRGLGPEESLKLAAGAGAANVTRHGLGSASDDLIPRLAERVIVEVLIPAQR
;
A
#
# COMPACT_ATOMS: atom_id res chain seq x y z
N MET A 1 -23.67 -17.20 14.77
CA MET A 1 -23.10 -15.97 14.23
C MET A 1 -21.85 -16.39 13.50
N ALA A 2 -21.84 -16.37 12.17
CA ALA A 2 -20.61 -16.53 11.41
C ALA A 2 -19.77 -15.29 11.74
N THR A 3 -18.65 -15.45 12.41
CA THR A 3 -17.65 -14.41 12.55
C THR A 3 -17.19 -14.09 11.13
N ASP A 4 -17.50 -12.88 10.64
CA ASP A 4 -16.89 -12.33 9.43
C ASP A 4 -15.38 -12.33 9.68
N GLN A 5 -14.73 -13.39 9.21
CA GLN A 5 -13.31 -13.57 9.44
C GLN A 5 -12.60 -12.71 8.39
N HIS A 6 -12.11 -11.55 8.82
CA HIS A 6 -11.28 -10.72 7.97
C HIS A 6 -10.06 -11.53 7.53
N THR A 7 -9.81 -11.50 6.22
CA THR A 7 -8.73 -12.31 5.66
C THR A 7 -7.41 -11.57 5.59
N ILE A 8 -7.46 -10.24 5.54
CA ILE A 8 -6.30 -9.36 5.41
C ILE A 8 -6.48 -8.16 6.34
N ALA A 9 -5.59 -7.99 7.32
CA ALA A 9 -5.50 -6.78 8.11
C ALA A 9 -4.55 -5.79 7.43
N VAL A 10 -4.89 -4.51 7.45
CA VAL A 10 -4.04 -3.44 6.89
C VAL A 10 -3.76 -2.43 7.99
N PHE A 11 -2.50 -2.32 8.39
CA PHE A 11 -2.04 -1.27 9.28
C PHE A 11 -1.75 0.00 8.50
N ALA A 12 -2.50 1.05 8.80
CA ALA A 12 -2.40 2.37 8.18
C ALA A 12 -2.10 3.42 9.26
N PRO A 13 -0.83 3.72 9.57
CA PRO A 13 -0.49 4.75 10.55
C PRO A 13 -0.94 6.15 10.10
N HIS A 14 -1.16 6.32 8.80
CA HIS A 14 -1.60 7.57 8.19
C HIS A 14 -2.91 7.38 7.42
N LEU A 15 -4.01 7.86 8.01
CA LEU A 15 -5.32 8.01 7.37
C LEU A 15 -5.64 9.50 7.26
N THR A 16 -5.86 10.02 6.07
CA THR A 16 -6.06 11.45 5.83
C THR A 16 -7.41 11.74 5.16
N LEU A 17 -8.03 12.83 5.54
CA LEU A 17 -9.19 13.37 4.84
C LEU A 17 -8.71 14.19 3.64
N THR A 18 -9.12 13.82 2.45
CA THR A 18 -8.74 14.55 1.23
C THR A 18 -9.95 15.26 0.64
N VAL A 19 -9.80 16.56 0.39
CA VAL A 19 -10.75 17.37 -0.38
C VAL A 19 -10.07 17.72 -1.69
N THR A 20 -10.66 17.33 -2.81
CA THR A 20 -10.14 17.62 -4.15
C THR A 20 -11.09 18.57 -4.87
N ILE A 21 -10.55 19.66 -5.41
CA ILE A 21 -11.28 20.63 -6.23
C ILE A 21 -10.89 20.38 -7.68
N GLU A 22 -11.86 20.08 -8.53
CA GLU A 22 -11.66 19.73 -9.94
C GLU A 22 -12.55 20.61 -10.84
N LYS A 23 -12.25 20.64 -12.14
CA LYS A 23 -13.12 21.16 -13.18
C LYS A 23 -13.19 20.20 -14.36
N THR A 24 -14.38 20.01 -14.88
CA THR A 24 -14.57 19.16 -16.08
C THR A 24 -14.18 19.92 -17.35
N THR A 25 -14.46 21.23 -17.41
CA THR A 25 -14.09 22.14 -18.49
C THR A 25 -13.80 23.51 -17.89
N GLU A 26 -13.15 24.41 -18.66
CA GLU A 26 -12.75 25.74 -18.19
C GLU A 26 -13.95 26.58 -17.70
N ASP A 27 -15.11 26.46 -18.35
CA ASP A 27 -16.33 27.19 -18.02
C ASP A 27 -17.25 26.43 -17.03
N ALA A 28 -16.89 25.21 -16.62
CA ALA A 28 -17.69 24.45 -15.66
C ALA A 28 -17.54 25.02 -14.24
N PRO A 29 -18.55 24.88 -13.38
CA PRO A 29 -18.38 25.13 -11.95
C PRO A 29 -17.35 24.17 -11.36
N ASP A 30 -16.75 24.59 -10.24
CA ASP A 30 -15.84 23.73 -9.49
C ASP A 30 -16.62 22.49 -8.97
N ASP A 31 -16.00 21.34 -9.10
CA ASP A 31 -16.47 20.07 -8.53
C ASP A 31 -15.62 19.74 -7.30
N ILE A 32 -16.28 19.40 -6.19
CA ILE A 32 -15.60 19.16 -4.91
C ILE A 32 -15.86 17.74 -4.47
N HIS A 33 -14.79 16.98 -4.38
CA HIS A 33 -14.80 15.60 -3.90
C HIS A 33 -14.16 15.50 -2.52
N ILE A 34 -14.84 14.79 -1.60
CA ILE A 34 -14.34 14.51 -0.26
C ILE A 34 -14.18 12.99 -0.15
N HIS A 35 -12.97 12.54 0.14
CA HIS A 35 -12.68 11.11 0.21
C HIS A 35 -11.58 10.80 1.23
N PRO A 36 -11.54 9.55 1.76
CA PRO A 36 -10.41 9.12 2.54
C PRO A 36 -9.16 9.01 1.69
N GLY A 37 -8.01 9.18 2.31
CA GLY A 37 -6.69 9.03 1.71
C GLY A 37 -5.73 8.33 2.65
N GLY A 38 -4.52 8.15 2.17
CA GLY A 38 -3.46 7.41 2.85
C GLY A 38 -3.23 6.04 2.21
N GLN A 39 -1.98 5.61 2.20
CA GLN A 39 -1.52 4.39 1.53
C GLN A 39 -2.35 3.16 1.95
N GLY A 40 -2.53 2.94 3.26
CA GLY A 40 -3.31 1.80 3.76
C GLY A 40 -4.77 1.83 3.32
N PHE A 41 -5.39 3.01 3.22
CA PHE A 41 -6.75 3.11 2.69
C PHE A 41 -6.82 2.72 1.21
N TRP A 42 -5.85 3.15 0.39
CA TRP A 42 -5.82 2.80 -1.04
C TRP A 42 -5.62 1.31 -1.24
N VAL A 43 -4.75 0.67 -0.44
CA VAL A 43 -4.58 -0.79 -0.42
C VAL A 43 -5.91 -1.46 -0.05
N ALA A 44 -6.55 -1.07 1.05
CA ALA A 44 -7.82 -1.68 1.49
C ALA A 44 -8.93 -1.51 0.46
N ARG A 45 -9.02 -0.34 -0.18
CA ARG A 45 -9.98 -0.07 -1.25
C ARG A 45 -9.77 -0.98 -2.46
N MET A 46 -8.53 -1.16 -2.91
CA MET A 46 -8.22 -2.07 -4.02
C MET A 46 -8.48 -3.53 -3.63
N LEU A 47 -8.20 -3.94 -2.39
CA LEU A 47 -8.56 -5.26 -1.88
C LEU A 47 -10.07 -5.52 -1.99
N ARG A 48 -10.92 -4.52 -1.75
CA ARG A 48 -12.38 -4.66 -1.97
C ARG A 48 -12.73 -4.91 -3.43
N HIS A 49 -12.08 -4.22 -4.39
CA HIS A 49 -12.25 -4.50 -5.82
C HIS A 49 -11.78 -5.91 -6.19
N LEU A 50 -10.77 -6.41 -5.52
CA LEU A 50 -10.28 -7.78 -5.66
C LEU A 50 -11.14 -8.83 -4.92
N LYS A 51 -12.29 -8.44 -4.34
CA LYS A 51 -13.23 -9.31 -3.59
C LYS A 51 -12.65 -9.88 -2.30
N GLU A 52 -11.71 -9.17 -1.70
CA GLU A 52 -11.23 -9.46 -0.36
C GLU A 52 -12.07 -8.73 0.71
N SER A 53 -11.94 -9.17 1.96
CA SER A 53 -12.55 -8.53 3.13
C SER A 53 -11.45 -7.92 4.01
N PRO A 54 -10.95 -6.71 3.65
CA PRO A 54 -9.91 -6.07 4.43
C PRO A 54 -10.43 -5.50 5.74
N LEU A 55 -9.60 -5.56 6.76
CA LEU A 55 -9.76 -4.86 8.02
C LEU A 55 -8.72 -3.74 8.09
N LEU A 56 -9.16 -2.50 8.15
CA LEU A 56 -8.27 -1.35 8.20
C LEU A 56 -8.05 -0.92 9.66
N CYS A 57 -6.81 -0.85 10.11
CA CYS A 57 -6.43 -0.42 11.45
C CYS A 57 -5.57 0.83 11.39
N GLY A 58 -5.92 1.86 12.15
CA GLY A 58 -5.12 3.08 12.20
C GLY A 58 -5.70 4.16 13.11
N PRO A 59 -4.90 5.23 13.39
CA PRO A 59 -5.32 6.32 14.26
C PRO A 59 -6.38 7.18 13.56
N VAL A 60 -7.42 7.53 14.32
CA VAL A 60 -8.52 8.38 13.86
C VAL A 60 -9.00 9.25 15.00
N GLY A 61 -9.01 10.57 14.83
CA GLY A 61 -9.43 11.51 15.86
C GLY A 61 -10.01 12.81 15.34
N GLY A 62 -10.64 13.58 16.21
CA GLY A 62 -11.19 14.89 15.93
C GLY A 62 -12.31 14.90 14.89
N GLU A 63 -12.60 16.10 14.36
CA GLU A 63 -13.69 16.30 13.38
C GLU A 63 -13.40 15.57 12.07
N SER A 64 -12.16 15.69 11.54
CA SER A 64 -11.74 15.01 10.32
C SER A 64 -11.79 13.50 10.47
N GLY A 65 -11.45 12.97 11.64
CA GLY A 65 -11.57 11.55 11.96
C GLY A 65 -13.01 11.05 11.94
N GLY A 66 -13.97 11.84 12.45
CA GLY A 66 -15.39 11.53 12.37
C GLY A 66 -15.89 11.40 10.92
N VAL A 67 -15.43 12.30 10.04
CA VAL A 67 -15.73 12.24 8.60
C VAL A 67 -15.08 11.01 7.95
N LEU A 68 -13.80 10.75 8.25
CA LEU A 68 -13.06 9.59 7.72
C LEU A 68 -13.74 8.27 8.02
N ARG A 69 -14.21 8.05 9.26
CA ARG A 69 -14.93 6.82 9.64
C ARG A 69 -16.13 6.59 8.74
N ASN A 70 -16.98 7.60 8.62
CA ASN A 70 -18.18 7.50 7.82
C ASN A 70 -17.86 7.20 6.35
N LEU A 71 -16.88 7.88 5.78
CA LEU A 71 -16.47 7.67 4.40
C LEU A 71 -15.86 6.29 4.17
N ILE A 72 -15.03 5.78 5.08
CA ILE A 72 -14.42 4.45 4.99
C ILE A 72 -15.50 3.36 5.05
N GLU A 73 -16.46 3.49 5.96
CA GLU A 73 -17.59 2.56 6.08
C GLU A 73 -18.45 2.53 4.81
N GLN A 74 -18.68 3.68 4.16
CA GLN A 74 -19.41 3.74 2.87
C GLN A 74 -18.70 2.95 1.76
N TRP A 75 -17.39 2.76 1.83
CA TRP A 75 -16.64 1.90 0.91
C TRP A 75 -16.75 0.41 1.26
N GLY A 76 -17.48 0.05 2.31
CA GLY A 76 -17.62 -1.33 2.79
C GLY A 76 -16.30 -1.90 3.32
N ILE A 77 -15.43 -1.03 3.86
CA ILE A 77 -14.19 -1.40 4.52
C ILE A 77 -14.44 -1.34 6.02
N ASP A 78 -14.20 -2.44 6.71
CA ASP A 78 -14.23 -2.48 8.16
C ASP A 78 -13.05 -1.69 8.73
N LEU A 79 -13.36 -0.69 9.56
CA LEU A 79 -12.37 0.14 10.24
C LEU A 79 -12.32 -0.26 11.73
N ARG A 80 -11.10 -0.52 12.21
CA ARG A 80 -10.78 -0.60 13.64
C ARG A 80 -9.96 0.62 14.01
N PRO A 81 -10.63 1.71 14.40
CA PRO A 81 -9.94 2.94 14.70
C PRO A 81 -9.20 2.82 16.03
N VAL A 82 -7.99 3.34 16.07
CA VAL A 82 -7.33 3.72 17.32
C VAL A 82 -7.74 5.16 17.60
N GLU A 83 -8.49 5.34 18.69
CA GLU A 83 -8.96 6.67 19.09
C GLU A 83 -7.79 7.53 19.51
N VAL A 84 -7.61 8.68 18.85
CA VAL A 84 -6.57 9.65 19.20
C VAL A 84 -7.17 11.02 19.51
N GLN A 85 -6.50 11.77 20.37
CA GLN A 85 -6.98 13.08 20.81
C GLN A 85 -6.87 14.12 19.70
N GLU A 86 -5.79 14.06 18.93
CA GLU A 86 -5.54 14.99 17.84
C GLU A 86 -6.43 14.65 16.62
N SER A 87 -6.74 15.68 15.84
CA SER A 87 -7.51 15.50 14.61
C SER A 87 -6.71 14.72 13.57
N SER A 88 -7.38 13.80 12.86
CA SER A 88 -6.78 13.13 11.71
C SER A 88 -6.29 14.16 10.70
N PRO A 89 -5.18 13.88 9.99
CA PRO A 89 -4.66 14.78 8.97
C PRO A 89 -5.69 15.04 7.87
N ALA A 90 -5.59 16.22 7.27
CA ALA A 90 -6.47 16.62 6.17
C ALA A 90 -5.69 17.41 5.12
N VAL A 91 -6.06 17.24 3.86
CA VAL A 91 -5.46 17.98 2.75
C VAL A 91 -6.52 18.48 1.78
N ILE A 92 -6.38 19.74 1.35
CA ILE A 92 -7.17 20.30 0.26
C ILE A 92 -6.27 20.42 -0.96
N GLN A 93 -6.66 19.78 -2.06
CA GLN A 93 -5.90 19.72 -3.30
C GLN A 93 -6.66 20.39 -4.44
N ASP A 94 -5.97 21.27 -5.18
CA ASP A 94 -6.45 21.85 -6.43
C ASP A 94 -6.02 20.96 -7.61
N ARG A 95 -6.97 20.53 -8.42
CA ARG A 95 -6.75 19.78 -9.66
C ARG A 95 -7.38 20.44 -10.89
N ARG A 96 -7.80 21.69 -10.77
CA ARG A 96 -8.43 22.41 -11.88
C ARG A 96 -7.52 22.62 -13.08
N SER A 97 -6.20 22.58 -12.87
CA SER A 97 -5.19 22.62 -13.94
C SER A 97 -4.79 21.22 -14.48
N GLY A 98 -5.35 20.14 -13.92
CA GLY A 98 -4.94 18.76 -14.21
C GLY A 98 -3.91 18.21 -13.23
N ASP A 99 -3.00 19.03 -12.71
CA ASP A 99 -2.02 18.66 -11.69
C ASP A 99 -2.60 18.76 -10.29
N ARG A 100 -2.07 17.96 -9.35
CA ARG A 100 -2.43 18.05 -7.93
C ARG A 100 -1.52 19.07 -7.22
N SER A 101 -2.12 20.15 -6.75
CA SER A 101 -1.42 21.17 -5.96
C SER A 101 -2.08 21.28 -4.58
N PRO A 102 -1.36 21.05 -3.47
CA PRO A 102 -1.94 21.25 -2.15
C PRO A 102 -2.18 22.73 -1.90
N ILE A 103 -3.40 23.08 -1.51
CA ILE A 103 -3.78 24.44 -1.09
C ILE A 103 -3.57 24.62 0.41
N ALA A 104 -3.92 23.60 1.20
CA ALA A 104 -3.80 23.59 2.64
C ALA A 104 -3.64 22.16 3.15
N GLU A 105 -2.83 21.99 4.18
CA GLU A 105 -2.57 20.71 4.81
C GLU A 105 -2.59 20.84 6.33
N ALA A 106 -3.30 19.93 7.00
CA ALA A 106 -3.17 19.65 8.41
C ALA A 106 -2.39 18.34 8.56
N LEU A 107 -1.17 18.43 9.06
CA LEU A 107 -0.29 17.25 9.18
C LEU A 107 -0.72 16.37 10.37
N ALA A 108 -0.46 15.06 10.23
CA ALA A 108 -0.59 14.14 11.33
C ALA A 108 0.41 14.47 12.45
N GLN A 109 -0.02 14.29 13.70
CA GLN A 109 0.82 14.44 14.87
C GLN A 109 1.35 13.08 15.32
N THR A 110 2.49 13.08 16.01
CA THR A 110 3.03 11.88 16.67
C THR A 110 2.08 11.43 17.78
N LEU A 111 1.77 10.15 17.83
CA LEU A 111 0.89 9.56 18.83
C LEU A 111 1.44 9.74 20.24
N ALA A 112 0.57 10.08 21.20
CA ALA A 112 0.91 10.04 22.60
C ALA A 112 1.18 8.59 23.03
N ARG A 113 1.92 8.41 24.14
CA ARG A 113 2.35 7.07 24.59
C ARG A 113 1.19 6.08 24.74
N HIS A 114 0.09 6.50 25.35
CA HIS A 114 -1.07 5.61 25.54
C HIS A 114 -1.75 5.27 24.22
N GLU A 115 -1.86 6.23 23.29
CA GLU A 115 -2.40 6.02 21.94
C GLU A 115 -1.52 5.06 21.13
N LEU A 116 -0.19 5.16 21.30
CA LEU A 116 0.76 4.23 20.69
C LEU A 116 0.61 2.82 21.24
N ASP A 117 0.44 2.67 22.56
CA ASP A 117 0.21 1.37 23.19
C ASP A 117 -1.11 0.75 22.70
N ASP A 118 -2.18 1.53 22.57
CA ASP A 118 -3.47 1.10 22.04
C ASP A 118 -3.37 0.72 20.56
N ALA A 119 -2.65 1.52 19.74
CA ALA A 119 -2.39 1.24 18.36
C ALA A 119 -1.64 -0.08 18.19
N TYR A 120 -0.57 -0.27 18.95
CA TYR A 120 0.24 -1.47 18.91
C TYR A 120 -0.57 -2.72 19.29
N GLY A 121 -1.33 -2.64 20.40
CA GLY A 121 -2.20 -3.72 20.83
C GLY A 121 -3.27 -4.08 19.80
N SER A 122 -3.91 -3.07 19.20
CA SER A 122 -4.92 -3.25 18.15
C SER A 122 -4.33 -3.94 16.92
N ILE A 123 -3.13 -3.52 16.47
CA ILE A 123 -2.46 -4.15 15.31
C ILE A 123 -2.17 -5.61 15.59
N LEU A 124 -1.58 -5.94 16.74
CA LEU A 124 -1.26 -7.32 17.09
C LEU A 124 -2.50 -8.21 17.17
N ASP A 125 -3.55 -7.74 17.84
CA ASP A 125 -4.80 -8.50 18.00
C ASP A 125 -5.39 -8.86 16.63
N HIS A 126 -5.48 -7.88 15.73
CA HIS A 126 -6.03 -8.10 14.39
C HIS A 126 -5.09 -8.85 13.46
N ALA A 127 -3.77 -8.69 13.61
CA ALA A 127 -2.78 -9.45 12.88
C ALA A 127 -2.88 -10.95 13.20
N LEU A 128 -2.97 -11.29 14.49
CA LEU A 128 -3.11 -12.68 14.94
C LEU A 128 -4.44 -13.33 14.52
N ALA A 129 -5.48 -12.52 14.30
CA ALA A 129 -6.79 -12.99 13.83
C ALA A 129 -6.91 -13.08 12.30
N SER A 130 -5.95 -12.53 11.54
CA SER A 130 -5.97 -12.46 10.08
C SER A 130 -5.04 -13.49 9.44
N GLN A 131 -5.26 -13.80 8.16
CA GLN A 131 -4.36 -14.70 7.42
C GLN A 131 -3.11 -13.97 6.91
N ILE A 132 -3.24 -12.68 6.65
CA ILE A 132 -2.17 -11.81 6.15
C ILE A 132 -2.30 -10.44 6.79
N VAL A 133 -1.18 -9.81 7.04
CA VAL A 133 -1.10 -8.42 7.47
C VAL A 133 -0.35 -7.61 6.42
N VAL A 134 -0.90 -6.46 6.06
CA VAL A 134 -0.20 -5.44 5.26
C VAL A 134 0.26 -4.34 6.21
N ILE A 135 1.56 -4.06 6.22
CA ILE A 135 2.16 -2.96 6.97
C ILE A 135 2.53 -1.86 5.99
N THR A 136 1.97 -0.65 6.19
CA THR A 136 2.29 0.50 5.34
C THR A 136 3.16 1.53 6.05
N GLY A 137 3.86 2.34 5.27
CA GLY A 137 4.69 3.42 5.77
C GLY A 137 3.90 4.65 6.23
N GLN A 138 4.62 5.71 6.55
CA GLN A 138 4.09 6.99 7.02
C GLN A 138 4.86 8.16 6.39
N PRO A 139 4.20 9.28 6.09
CA PRO A 139 4.86 10.43 5.46
C PRO A 139 5.70 11.25 6.45
N ASN A 140 5.42 11.16 7.73
CA ASN A 140 6.11 11.79 8.84
C ASN A 140 6.01 10.86 10.07
N GLU A 141 6.77 11.11 11.12
CA GLU A 141 6.85 10.22 12.29
C GLU A 141 5.57 10.31 13.15
N ILE A 142 4.52 9.61 12.71
CA ILE A 142 3.24 9.45 13.44
C ILE A 142 3.41 8.41 14.55
N VAL A 143 4.01 7.28 14.22
CA VAL A 143 4.47 6.29 15.18
C VAL A 143 6.01 6.25 15.17
N PRO A 144 6.67 6.08 16.32
CA PRO A 144 8.14 5.96 16.38
C PRO A 144 8.64 4.83 15.49
N VAL A 145 9.77 5.03 14.84
CA VAL A 145 10.39 4.02 13.93
C VAL A 145 10.62 2.69 14.66
N ASP A 146 10.96 2.71 15.95
CA ASP A 146 11.12 1.49 16.77
C ASP A 146 9.84 0.63 16.84
N THR A 147 8.68 1.21 16.59
CA THR A 147 7.41 0.47 16.49
C THR A 147 7.46 -0.56 15.37
N TYR A 148 8.06 -0.21 14.22
CA TYR A 148 8.21 -1.13 13.10
C TYR A 148 9.16 -2.29 13.43
N ARG A 149 10.25 -2.03 14.15
CA ARG A 149 11.16 -3.09 14.62
C ARG A 149 10.46 -4.05 15.57
N ARG A 150 9.68 -3.53 16.51
CA ARG A 150 8.88 -4.35 17.45
C ARG A 150 7.83 -5.18 16.73
N LEU A 151 7.11 -4.58 15.77
CA LEU A 151 6.13 -5.31 14.93
C LEU A 151 6.82 -6.43 14.15
N GLY A 152 7.97 -6.16 13.55
CA GLY A 152 8.76 -7.19 12.85
C GLY A 152 9.07 -8.37 13.75
N HIS A 153 9.56 -8.13 14.97
CA HIS A 153 9.87 -9.17 15.94
C HIS A 153 8.63 -9.97 16.36
N ASP A 154 7.56 -9.28 16.74
CA ASP A 154 6.39 -9.95 17.33
C ASP A 154 5.59 -10.71 16.28
N LEU A 155 5.41 -10.14 15.07
CA LEU A 155 4.71 -10.82 13.97
C LEU A 155 5.49 -12.01 13.44
N SER A 156 6.82 -11.91 13.31
CA SER A 156 7.66 -13.04 12.91
C SER A 156 7.68 -14.15 13.97
N SER A 157 7.70 -13.79 15.26
CA SER A 157 7.65 -14.75 16.36
C SER A 157 6.30 -15.49 16.43
N ALA A 158 5.23 -14.85 15.96
CA ALA A 158 3.89 -15.41 15.90
C ALA A 158 3.58 -16.13 14.57
N ASP A 159 4.55 -16.26 13.67
CA ASP A 159 4.40 -16.87 12.34
C ASP A 159 3.28 -16.23 11.49
N VAL A 160 3.09 -14.90 11.66
CA VAL A 160 2.13 -14.13 10.89
C VAL A 160 2.74 -13.75 9.54
N ARG A 161 2.02 -14.02 8.45
CA ARG A 161 2.46 -13.63 7.11
C ARG A 161 2.29 -12.12 6.89
N VAL A 162 3.37 -11.46 6.50
CA VAL A 162 3.40 -9.99 6.38
C VAL A 162 3.80 -9.54 4.99
N VAL A 163 3.00 -8.67 4.42
CA VAL A 163 3.31 -7.90 3.21
C VAL A 163 3.69 -6.48 3.65
N GLY A 164 4.90 -6.04 3.32
CA GLY A 164 5.38 -4.69 3.57
C GLY A 164 5.20 -3.79 2.33
N ASP A 165 4.59 -2.62 2.51
CA ASP A 165 4.69 -1.51 1.57
C ASP A 165 5.42 -0.38 2.31
N LEU A 166 6.73 -0.57 2.43
CA LEU A 166 7.63 0.18 3.30
C LEU A 166 8.89 0.59 2.55
N HIS A 167 9.47 1.70 2.97
CA HIS A 167 10.78 2.14 2.52
C HIS A 167 11.53 2.88 3.64
N GLY A 168 12.78 3.27 3.40
CA GLY A 168 13.57 4.10 4.31
C GLY A 168 13.75 3.47 5.69
N ARG A 169 13.65 4.31 6.71
CA ARG A 169 13.89 3.94 8.11
C ARG A 169 12.89 2.94 8.65
N GLU A 170 11.64 3.00 8.21
CA GLU A 170 10.58 2.08 8.61
C GLU A 170 10.87 0.67 8.10
N LEU A 171 11.30 0.54 6.85
CA LEU A 171 11.72 -0.73 6.27
C LEU A 171 12.95 -1.29 6.99
N ASP A 172 13.98 -0.48 7.21
CA ASP A 172 15.18 -0.92 7.92
C ASP A 172 14.85 -1.42 9.33
N ALA A 173 14.08 -0.65 10.08
CA ALA A 173 13.68 -1.02 11.42
C ALA A 173 12.86 -2.31 11.45
N TYR A 174 11.93 -2.48 10.49
CA TYR A 174 11.12 -3.69 10.41
C TYR A 174 12.01 -4.93 10.16
N LEU A 175 12.93 -4.85 9.19
CA LEU A 175 13.85 -5.95 8.84
C LEU A 175 14.89 -6.24 9.93
N GLU A 176 15.25 -5.25 10.75
CA GLU A 176 16.06 -5.49 11.96
C GLU A 176 15.31 -6.32 13.01
N GLY A 177 13.99 -6.18 13.08
CA GLY A 177 13.14 -6.91 14.03
C GLY A 177 12.71 -8.27 13.55
N GLY A 178 12.46 -8.45 12.26
CA GLY A 178 11.83 -9.66 11.73
C GLY A 178 11.96 -9.79 10.22
N ARG A 179 11.04 -10.57 9.64
CA ARG A 179 11.02 -10.88 8.20
C ARG A 179 9.74 -10.41 7.55
N LEU A 180 9.81 -10.14 6.25
CA LEU A 180 8.66 -9.91 5.39
C LEU A 180 8.49 -11.11 4.44
N ASP A 181 7.30 -11.67 4.36
CA ASP A 181 6.98 -12.67 3.33
C ASP A 181 7.04 -12.04 1.95
N LEU A 182 6.64 -10.78 1.86
CA LEU A 182 6.72 -10.02 0.63
C LEU A 182 6.91 -8.53 0.92
N LEU A 183 7.86 -7.90 0.24
CA LEU A 183 8.07 -6.46 0.20
C LEU A 183 7.69 -5.93 -1.18
N LYS A 184 6.84 -4.91 -1.23
CA LYS A 184 6.68 -4.06 -2.41
C LYS A 184 7.27 -2.69 -2.12
N VAL A 185 8.09 -2.18 -3.00
CA VAL A 185 8.70 -0.84 -2.91
C VAL A 185 8.81 -0.24 -4.31
N SER A 186 8.87 1.09 -4.44
CA SER A 186 9.12 1.74 -5.73
C SER A 186 10.60 2.12 -5.89
N ASP A 187 11.06 2.19 -7.13
CA ASP A 187 12.38 2.75 -7.47
C ASP A 187 12.51 4.20 -7.01
N GLU A 188 11.44 5.00 -7.13
CA GLU A 188 11.42 6.37 -6.63
C GLU A 188 11.70 6.45 -5.11
N ASP A 189 11.11 5.56 -4.31
CA ASP A 189 11.34 5.53 -2.87
C ASP A 189 12.76 5.06 -2.57
N LEU A 190 13.25 4.05 -3.29
CA LEU A 190 14.63 3.59 -3.16
C LEU A 190 15.65 4.67 -3.55
N MET A 191 15.34 5.50 -4.55
CA MET A 191 16.17 6.66 -4.91
C MET A 191 16.15 7.73 -3.81
N LYS A 192 14.98 8.06 -3.25
CA LYS A 192 14.85 9.01 -2.12
C LYS A 192 15.63 8.54 -0.90
N ASP A 193 15.67 7.24 -0.65
CA ASP A 193 16.40 6.62 0.44
C ASP A 193 17.92 6.50 0.16
N GLY A 194 18.36 6.89 -1.03
CA GLY A 194 19.77 6.80 -1.46
C GLY A 194 20.24 5.36 -1.72
N ARG A 195 19.30 4.42 -1.90
CA ARG A 195 19.60 3.00 -2.20
C ARG A 195 19.79 2.75 -3.69
N LEU A 196 19.20 3.60 -4.53
CA LEU A 196 19.43 3.65 -5.97
C LEU A 196 19.98 5.02 -6.36
N SER A 197 20.96 5.04 -7.27
CA SER A 197 21.50 6.26 -7.85
C SER A 197 20.88 6.67 -9.17
N GLY A 198 20.01 5.82 -9.73
CA GLY A 198 19.32 6.00 -11.01
C GLY A 198 18.27 4.92 -11.23
N ASP A 199 17.65 4.96 -12.38
CA ASP A 199 16.55 4.09 -12.78
C ASP A 199 17.01 2.88 -13.64
N ASP A 200 18.30 2.60 -13.66
CA ASP A 200 18.84 1.46 -14.42
C ASP A 200 18.44 0.10 -13.78
N GLU A 201 18.23 -0.89 -14.66
CA GLU A 201 17.74 -2.20 -14.25
C GLU A 201 18.77 -2.98 -13.43
N GLU A 202 20.06 -2.83 -13.72
CA GLU A 202 21.13 -3.56 -13.05
C GLU A 202 21.24 -3.15 -11.56
N SER A 203 21.19 -1.85 -11.29
CA SER A 203 21.18 -1.33 -9.92
C SER A 203 19.91 -1.77 -9.16
N ALA A 204 18.75 -1.76 -9.82
CA ALA A 204 17.51 -2.21 -9.21
C ALA A 204 17.53 -3.72 -8.90
N LEU A 205 18.12 -4.55 -9.76
CA LEU A 205 18.33 -5.98 -9.51
C LEU A 205 19.27 -6.23 -8.33
N ALA A 206 20.37 -5.46 -8.25
CA ALA A 206 21.30 -5.56 -7.14
C ALA A 206 20.63 -5.22 -5.80
N GLU A 207 19.82 -4.14 -5.78
CA GLU A 207 19.06 -3.75 -4.60
C GLU A 207 17.97 -4.78 -4.23
N LEU A 208 17.28 -5.36 -5.20
CA LEU A 208 16.32 -6.44 -4.99
C LEU A 208 16.98 -7.62 -4.24
N HIS A 209 18.15 -8.06 -4.67
CA HIS A 209 18.89 -9.13 -4.01
C HIS A 209 19.37 -8.73 -2.61
N ARG A 210 19.77 -7.46 -2.41
CA ARG A 210 20.17 -6.94 -1.11
C ARG A 210 18.99 -6.95 -0.12
N LEU A 211 17.81 -6.50 -0.55
CA LEU A 211 16.59 -6.51 0.26
C LEU A 211 16.16 -7.93 0.65
N ARG A 212 16.28 -8.88 -0.28
CA ARG A 212 16.02 -10.30 0.01
C ARG A 212 17.01 -10.83 1.06
N SER A 213 18.29 -10.51 0.92
CA SER A 213 19.31 -10.92 1.88
C SER A 213 19.14 -10.27 3.25
N ALA A 214 18.48 -9.11 3.31
CA ALA A 214 18.18 -8.40 4.54
C ALA A 214 16.96 -8.93 5.31
N GLY A 215 16.16 -9.83 4.72
CA GLY A 215 15.03 -10.45 5.40
C GLY A 215 13.66 -10.31 4.72
N ALA A 216 13.61 -9.79 3.50
CA ALA A 216 12.40 -9.84 2.68
C ALA A 216 12.44 -11.08 1.79
N ASP A 217 11.62 -12.10 2.06
CA ASP A 217 11.66 -13.37 1.33
C ASP A 217 11.36 -13.18 -0.16
N ASN A 218 10.37 -12.36 -0.46
CA ASN A 218 10.00 -11.96 -1.81
C ASN A 218 10.01 -10.44 -1.92
N VAL A 219 10.49 -9.90 -3.04
CA VAL A 219 10.60 -8.46 -3.27
C VAL A 219 10.05 -8.12 -4.64
N VAL A 220 9.23 -7.07 -4.71
CA VAL A 220 8.76 -6.48 -5.96
C VAL A 220 9.12 -5.00 -5.99
N ILE A 221 9.93 -4.58 -6.95
CA ILE A 221 10.29 -3.19 -7.21
C ILE A 221 9.46 -2.68 -8.39
N SER A 222 8.51 -1.78 -8.11
CA SER A 222 7.77 -1.07 -9.18
C SER A 222 8.62 0.07 -9.73
N ARG A 223 8.56 0.33 -11.05
CA ARG A 223 9.44 1.27 -11.75
C ARG A 223 8.67 2.21 -12.68
N GLY A 224 7.60 2.82 -12.14
CA GLY A 224 6.77 3.73 -12.91
C GLY A 224 6.22 3.09 -14.20
N ALA A 225 6.56 3.67 -15.35
CA ALA A 225 6.18 3.14 -16.66
C ALA A 225 7.13 2.03 -17.17
N GLN A 226 8.27 1.83 -16.51
CA GLN A 226 9.21 0.76 -16.85
C GLN A 226 8.73 -0.59 -16.29
N PRO A 227 9.22 -1.72 -16.86
CA PRO A 227 8.91 -3.04 -16.30
C PRO A 227 9.34 -3.16 -14.84
N ALA A 228 8.45 -3.66 -14.00
CA ALA A 228 8.79 -3.98 -12.62
C ALA A 228 9.72 -5.18 -12.53
N LEU A 229 10.49 -5.27 -11.45
CA LEU A 229 11.37 -6.38 -11.16
C LEU A 229 10.87 -7.12 -9.92
N ALA A 230 10.91 -8.44 -9.95
CA ALA A 230 10.46 -9.24 -8.83
C ALA A 230 11.41 -10.41 -8.57
N GLY A 231 11.75 -10.61 -7.30
CA GLY A 231 12.41 -11.81 -6.82
C GLY A 231 11.41 -12.59 -5.97
N ILE A 232 10.90 -13.70 -6.48
CA ILE A 232 9.95 -14.56 -5.78
C ILE A 232 10.51 -15.96 -5.73
N GLU A 233 10.52 -16.54 -4.54
CA GLU A 233 11.22 -17.82 -4.30
C GLU A 233 12.70 -17.69 -4.77
N ASP A 234 13.17 -18.58 -5.64
CA ASP A 234 14.54 -18.54 -6.17
C ASP A 234 14.62 -17.98 -7.60
N VAL A 235 13.55 -17.36 -8.07
CA VAL A 235 13.44 -16.88 -9.45
C VAL A 235 13.33 -15.35 -9.48
N THR A 236 14.04 -14.74 -10.43
CA THR A 236 13.93 -13.30 -10.71
C THR A 236 13.14 -13.08 -11.99
N TYR A 237 12.17 -12.19 -11.94
CA TYR A 237 11.23 -11.88 -13.02
C TYR A 237 11.32 -10.41 -13.44
N ARG A 238 11.08 -10.19 -14.73
CA ARG A 238 10.70 -8.89 -15.30
C ARG A 238 9.21 -8.91 -15.57
N VAL A 239 8.48 -7.86 -15.15
CA VAL A 239 7.03 -7.77 -15.26
C VAL A 239 6.68 -6.54 -16.07
N THR A 240 6.22 -6.74 -17.30
CA THR A 240 5.79 -5.66 -18.19
C THR A 240 4.28 -5.53 -18.15
N GLY A 241 3.79 -4.40 -17.68
CA GLY A 241 2.36 -4.06 -17.67
C GLY A 241 1.83 -3.74 -19.07
N PRO A 242 0.51 -3.72 -19.26
CA PRO A 242 -0.09 -3.30 -20.52
C PRO A 242 0.17 -1.80 -20.75
N GLU A 243 0.42 -1.42 -21.99
CA GLU A 243 0.50 -0.01 -22.39
C GLU A 243 -0.88 0.64 -22.28
N LEU A 244 -0.99 1.66 -21.45
CA LEU A 244 -2.23 2.41 -21.21
C LEU A 244 -1.93 3.91 -21.16
N GLU A 245 -2.87 4.70 -21.64
CA GLU A 245 -2.87 6.13 -21.36
C GLU A 245 -3.28 6.33 -19.90
N ALA A 246 -2.34 6.79 -19.09
CA ALA A 246 -2.56 6.96 -17.66
C ALA A 246 -3.28 8.27 -17.38
N VAL A 247 -4.35 8.19 -16.61
CA VAL A 247 -5.09 9.36 -16.10
C VAL A 247 -4.45 9.88 -14.81
N ASP A 248 -4.05 8.97 -13.92
CA ASP A 248 -3.32 9.29 -12.69
C ASP A 248 -2.44 8.10 -12.29
N PHE A 249 -1.13 8.32 -12.15
CA PHE A 249 -0.16 7.27 -11.78
C PHE A 249 -0.18 6.95 -10.29
N ARG A 250 -0.71 7.84 -9.46
CA ARG A 250 -0.74 7.64 -8.00
C ARG A 250 -1.66 6.49 -7.63
N GLY A 251 -1.29 5.79 -6.56
CA GLY A 251 -2.03 4.62 -6.07
C GLY A 251 -1.83 3.34 -6.89
N ALA A 252 -1.04 3.39 -7.99
CA ALA A 252 -0.68 2.17 -8.71
C ALA A 252 0.15 1.22 -7.85
N GLY A 253 1.11 1.76 -7.09
CA GLY A 253 1.91 1.01 -6.11
C GLY A 253 1.03 0.36 -5.04
N ASP A 254 0.15 1.13 -4.41
CA ASP A 254 -0.80 0.62 -3.39
C ASP A 254 -1.70 -0.48 -3.97
N SER A 255 -2.11 -0.30 -5.23
CA SER A 255 -2.93 -1.29 -5.96
C SER A 255 -2.13 -2.57 -6.27
N MET A 256 -0.84 -2.46 -6.57
CA MET A 256 0.04 -3.62 -6.71
C MET A 256 0.22 -4.34 -5.37
N THR A 257 0.40 -3.62 -4.27
CA THR A 257 0.48 -4.19 -2.92
C THR A 257 -0.80 -4.95 -2.58
N ALA A 258 -1.97 -4.41 -2.89
CA ALA A 258 -3.24 -5.10 -2.73
C ALA A 258 -3.32 -6.38 -3.58
N GLY A 259 -2.91 -6.31 -4.85
CA GLY A 259 -2.85 -7.47 -5.75
C GLY A 259 -1.95 -8.58 -5.24
N LEU A 260 -0.74 -8.23 -4.77
CA LEU A 260 0.21 -9.16 -4.17
C LEU A 260 -0.35 -9.80 -2.89
N SER A 261 -0.98 -9.00 -2.02
CA SER A 261 -1.59 -9.47 -0.78
C SER A 261 -2.74 -10.45 -1.05
N ALA A 262 -3.61 -10.13 -2.02
CA ALA A 262 -4.69 -11.02 -2.44
C ALA A 262 -4.15 -12.32 -3.05
N ALA A 263 -3.10 -12.24 -3.86
CA ALA A 263 -2.45 -13.40 -4.47
C ALA A 263 -1.83 -14.32 -3.41
N LEU A 264 -1.09 -13.75 -2.46
CA LEU A 264 -0.49 -14.48 -1.35
C LEU A 264 -1.55 -15.19 -0.49
N ARG A 265 -2.67 -14.50 -0.20
CA ARG A 265 -3.79 -15.10 0.53
C ARG A 265 -4.41 -16.29 -0.23
N ARG A 266 -4.55 -16.15 -1.55
CA ARG A 266 -5.13 -17.18 -2.43
C ARG A 266 -4.18 -18.33 -2.71
N GLY A 267 -2.91 -18.21 -2.36
CA GLY A 267 -1.87 -19.20 -2.68
C GLY A 267 -1.60 -19.32 -4.17
N LEU A 268 -1.66 -18.18 -4.89
CA LEU A 268 -1.34 -18.16 -6.33
C LEU A 268 0.16 -18.38 -6.54
N GLY A 269 0.49 -18.99 -7.66
CA GLY A 269 1.89 -19.11 -8.09
C GLY A 269 2.54 -17.76 -8.42
N PRO A 270 3.88 -17.73 -8.55
CA PRO A 270 4.62 -16.47 -8.77
C PRO A 270 4.13 -15.67 -9.98
N GLU A 271 3.96 -16.32 -11.13
CA GLU A 271 3.52 -15.65 -12.36
C GLU A 271 2.11 -15.06 -12.23
N GLU A 272 1.16 -15.83 -11.67
CA GLU A 272 -0.22 -15.38 -11.47
C GLU A 272 -0.29 -14.22 -10.45
N SER A 273 0.54 -14.29 -9.40
CA SER A 273 0.66 -13.23 -8.39
C SER A 273 1.13 -11.92 -9.00
N LEU A 274 2.17 -11.99 -9.83
CA LEU A 274 2.72 -10.82 -10.53
C LEU A 274 1.74 -10.25 -11.56
N LYS A 275 1.03 -11.10 -12.30
CA LYS A 275 -0.02 -10.68 -13.23
C LYS A 275 -1.17 -9.98 -12.52
N LEU A 276 -1.65 -10.52 -11.39
CA LEU A 276 -2.71 -9.92 -10.61
C LEU A 276 -2.29 -8.56 -10.06
N ALA A 277 -1.08 -8.45 -9.51
CA ALA A 277 -0.53 -7.22 -8.96
C ALA A 277 -0.38 -6.13 -10.03
N ALA A 278 0.27 -6.45 -11.14
CA ALA A 278 0.46 -5.50 -12.24
C ALA A 278 -0.88 -5.13 -12.91
N GLY A 279 -1.82 -6.07 -13.02
CA GLY A 279 -3.18 -5.81 -13.51
C GLY A 279 -3.97 -4.86 -12.60
N ALA A 280 -3.84 -4.99 -11.28
CA ALA A 280 -4.47 -4.09 -10.30
C ALA A 280 -3.86 -2.68 -10.38
N GLY A 281 -2.53 -2.56 -10.47
CA GLY A 281 -1.84 -1.30 -10.68
C GLY A 281 -2.27 -0.63 -11.99
N ALA A 282 -2.31 -1.38 -13.08
CA ALA A 282 -2.74 -0.91 -14.40
C ALA A 282 -4.23 -0.45 -14.39
N ALA A 283 -5.10 -1.15 -13.69
CA ALA A 283 -6.50 -0.75 -13.58
C ALA A 283 -6.66 0.59 -12.82
N ASN A 284 -5.83 0.82 -11.81
CA ASN A 284 -5.86 2.08 -11.05
C ASN A 284 -5.51 3.28 -11.93
N VAL A 285 -4.47 3.20 -12.77
CA VAL A 285 -4.00 4.36 -13.56
C VAL A 285 -4.99 4.83 -14.63
N THR A 286 -6.00 4.02 -14.94
CA THR A 286 -7.07 4.41 -15.88
C THR A 286 -8.15 5.31 -15.26
N ARG A 287 -8.04 5.64 -13.98
CA ARG A 287 -9.08 6.36 -13.22
C ARG A 287 -8.53 7.54 -12.42
N HIS A 288 -9.38 8.54 -12.17
CA HIS A 288 -9.04 9.67 -11.31
C HIS A 288 -9.00 9.33 -9.82
N GLY A 289 -9.66 8.26 -9.39
CA GLY A 289 -9.72 7.85 -7.98
C GLY A 289 -8.65 6.82 -7.62
N LEU A 290 -7.83 7.12 -6.64
CA LEU A 290 -6.74 6.26 -6.18
C LEU A 290 -7.26 4.96 -5.52
N GLY A 291 -6.55 3.86 -5.68
CA GLY A 291 -6.96 2.54 -5.17
C GLY A 291 -8.28 2.06 -5.76
N SER A 292 -8.66 2.53 -6.95
CA SER A 292 -9.93 2.20 -7.57
C SER A 292 -9.77 1.49 -8.91
N ALA A 293 -10.71 0.58 -9.19
CA ALA A 293 -10.76 -0.15 -10.44
C ALA A 293 -12.20 -0.51 -10.79
N SER A 294 -12.45 -0.88 -12.04
CA SER A 294 -13.61 -1.72 -12.38
C SER A 294 -13.23 -3.17 -12.10
N ASP A 295 -14.06 -3.86 -11.36
CA ASP A 295 -13.80 -5.25 -10.96
C ASP A 295 -13.52 -6.18 -12.14
N ASP A 296 -14.22 -5.96 -13.27
CA ASP A 296 -14.05 -6.75 -14.51
C ASP A 296 -12.79 -6.36 -15.30
N LEU A 297 -12.21 -5.20 -15.03
CA LEU A 297 -11.04 -4.71 -15.76
C LEU A 297 -9.74 -5.34 -15.26
N ILE A 298 -9.64 -5.56 -13.95
CA ILE A 298 -8.41 -6.11 -13.35
C ILE A 298 -8.01 -7.45 -14.00
N PRO A 299 -8.89 -8.47 -14.11
CA PRO A 299 -8.52 -9.73 -14.75
C PRO A 299 -8.10 -9.57 -16.22
N ARG A 300 -8.81 -8.72 -16.96
CA ARG A 300 -8.50 -8.47 -18.38
C ARG A 300 -7.14 -7.80 -18.58
N LEU A 301 -6.74 -6.92 -17.67
CA LEU A 301 -5.42 -6.29 -17.70
C LEU A 301 -4.34 -7.27 -17.22
N ALA A 302 -4.62 -8.09 -16.22
CA ALA A 302 -3.72 -9.14 -15.75
C ALA A 302 -3.35 -10.14 -16.87
N GLU A 303 -4.31 -10.52 -17.73
CA GLU A 303 -4.06 -11.36 -18.91
C GLU A 303 -3.09 -10.75 -19.93
N ARG A 304 -2.95 -9.42 -19.92
CA ARG A 304 -2.04 -8.69 -20.84
C ARG A 304 -0.67 -8.41 -20.24
N VAL A 305 -0.47 -8.73 -18.96
CA VAL A 305 0.83 -8.61 -18.31
C VAL A 305 1.76 -9.70 -18.81
N ILE A 306 2.96 -9.30 -19.19
CA ILE A 306 4.02 -10.21 -19.62
C ILE A 306 4.96 -10.42 -18.42
N VAL A 307 5.19 -11.66 -18.04
CA VAL A 307 6.13 -12.06 -17.00
C VAL A 307 7.25 -12.89 -17.63
N GLU A 308 8.46 -12.37 -17.57
CA GLU A 308 9.66 -13.01 -18.12
C GLU A 308 10.59 -13.45 -17.00
N VAL A 309 11.13 -14.67 -17.09
CA VAL A 309 12.16 -15.13 -16.17
C VAL A 309 13.50 -14.55 -16.60
N LEU A 310 14.14 -13.76 -15.74
CA LEU A 310 15.48 -13.20 -15.94
C LEU A 310 16.56 -14.13 -15.41
N ILE A 311 16.40 -14.62 -14.19
CA ILE A 311 17.34 -15.52 -13.53
C ILE A 311 16.52 -16.69 -13.00
N PRO A 312 16.70 -17.91 -13.56
CA PRO A 312 16.00 -19.09 -13.09
C PRO A 312 16.53 -19.55 -11.73
N ALA A 313 15.73 -20.33 -10.99
CA ALA A 313 16.17 -20.95 -9.76
C ALA A 313 17.48 -21.72 -9.95
N GLN A 314 18.42 -21.54 -9.05
CA GLN A 314 19.62 -22.39 -9.02
C GLN A 314 19.19 -23.77 -8.55
N ARG A 315 19.44 -24.79 -9.38
CA ARG A 315 19.14 -26.21 -9.06
C ARG A 315 20.10 -26.77 -8.03
#